data_a18ae1252d64f5be7189b29bb96c8f2a
#
_entry.id   a18ae1252d64f5be7189b29bb96c8f2a
#
_cell.length_a   1.000
_cell.length_b   1.000
_cell.length_c   1.000
_cell.angle_alpha   90.00
_cell.angle_beta   90.00
_cell.angle_gamma   90.00
#
_symmetry.space_group_name_H-M   'P 1'
#
loop_
_entity.id
_entity.type
_entity.pdbx_description
1 polymer ?
#
loop_
_entity_poly.entity_id
_entity_poly.type
_entity_poly.pdbx_seq_one_letter_code
_entity_poly.pdbx_strand_id
1 'polypeptide(L)'
;RVSQGWAGGQYGMIAIPRIGHEVIVSFLEGDPDQPIVTGRTFHATNRPPYDLPAHKTRTVLRTETHQGEGFNELRFEDQAGQEEIYLHGQKDLNALIENDVVWHIKHDAHTEIDNERITRIKANDHLTVESEKRDHITGDYSLTVDASMHQKLGQALLVEARQEIHLKSGNKIVLEAGAELTLKVGGSFVKIDPSGVTLVGPSIKMNSGGSPGFGSGWAGHMPTLPGDVEIIAPPKLPKIPPLEKPVCIPCLLRAMAQGDALIQGE
;
A
#
# COMPACT_ATOMS: atom_id res chain seq x y z
N ARG A 1 -5.97 15.50 -36.55
CA ARG A 1 -6.43 15.90 -35.18
C ARG A 1 -7.35 14.79 -34.65
N VAL A 2 -7.35 14.59 -33.31
CA VAL A 2 -8.22 13.60 -32.65
C VAL A 2 -8.96 14.29 -31.51
N SER A 3 -10.27 14.22 -31.52
CA SER A 3 -11.11 14.69 -30.42
C SER A 3 -10.86 13.83 -29.18
N GLN A 4 -10.83 14.45 -28.02
CA GLN A 4 -10.69 13.83 -26.72
C GLN A 4 -11.89 14.21 -25.84
N GLY A 5 -12.21 13.39 -24.85
CA GLY A 5 -13.32 13.67 -23.94
C GLY A 5 -13.11 14.94 -23.09
N TRP A 6 -11.86 15.32 -22.87
CA TRP A 6 -11.46 16.55 -22.18
C TRP A 6 -10.07 16.96 -22.66
N ALA A 7 -9.87 18.23 -23.05
CA ALA A 7 -8.61 18.74 -23.58
C ALA A 7 -8.38 20.18 -23.13
N GLY A 8 -7.38 20.41 -22.30
CA GLY A 8 -6.92 21.72 -21.84
C GLY A 8 -5.42 21.88 -22.03
N GLY A 9 -4.87 23.00 -21.59
CA GLY A 9 -3.43 23.24 -21.63
C GLY A 9 -2.68 22.39 -20.61
N GLN A 10 -2.11 21.26 -21.05
CA GLN A 10 -1.40 20.26 -20.24
C GLN A 10 -2.26 19.46 -19.24
N TYR A 11 -3.56 19.45 -19.38
CA TYR A 11 -4.46 18.62 -18.60
C TYR A 11 -5.62 18.07 -19.45
N GLY A 12 -6.22 16.99 -19.04
CA GLY A 12 -7.33 16.35 -19.73
C GLY A 12 -7.19 14.85 -19.86
N MET A 13 -8.03 14.27 -20.70
CA MET A 13 -8.02 12.85 -21.03
C MET A 13 -7.34 12.64 -22.39
N ILE A 14 -6.39 11.75 -22.48
CA ILE A 14 -5.73 11.39 -23.75
C ILE A 14 -5.85 9.88 -24.01
N ALA A 15 -6.43 9.52 -25.17
CA ALA A 15 -6.46 8.15 -25.66
C ALA A 15 -6.32 8.17 -27.19
N ILE A 16 -5.11 7.89 -27.67
CA ILE A 16 -4.81 7.96 -29.10
C ILE A 16 -5.25 6.66 -29.78
N PRO A 17 -5.95 6.70 -30.95
CA PRO A 17 -6.24 5.51 -31.75
C PRO A 17 -4.94 4.79 -32.12
N ARG A 18 -4.95 3.46 -32.01
CA ARG A 18 -3.84 2.61 -32.46
C ARG A 18 -4.13 2.07 -33.86
N ILE A 19 -3.10 1.62 -34.55
CA ILE A 19 -3.24 0.95 -35.86
C ILE A 19 -4.18 -0.24 -35.72
N GLY A 20 -5.19 -0.31 -36.62
CA GLY A 20 -6.24 -1.32 -36.59
C GLY A 20 -7.53 -0.90 -35.89
N HIS A 21 -7.55 0.24 -35.19
CA HIS A 21 -8.79 0.79 -34.65
C HIS A 21 -9.66 1.42 -35.74
N GLU A 22 -10.96 1.16 -35.71
CA GLU A 22 -11.94 1.86 -36.53
C GLU A 22 -12.26 3.22 -35.90
N VAL A 23 -12.20 4.29 -36.72
CA VAL A 23 -12.41 5.66 -36.28
C VAL A 23 -13.49 6.32 -37.13
N ILE A 24 -14.26 7.21 -36.49
CA ILE A 24 -15.21 8.08 -37.16
C ILE A 24 -14.50 9.39 -37.48
N VAL A 25 -14.48 9.78 -38.76
CA VAL A 25 -13.84 11.02 -39.22
C VAL A 25 -14.92 11.99 -39.68
N SER A 26 -14.85 13.22 -39.20
CA SER A 26 -15.61 14.35 -39.69
C SER A 26 -14.68 15.35 -40.34
N PHE A 27 -15.21 16.16 -41.25
CA PHE A 27 -14.45 17.22 -41.94
C PHE A 27 -14.97 18.58 -41.50
N LEU A 28 -14.08 19.43 -41.02
CA LEU A 28 -14.45 20.76 -40.57
C LEU A 28 -14.96 21.59 -41.76
N GLU A 29 -16.14 22.21 -41.61
CA GLU A 29 -16.85 22.96 -42.66
C GLU A 29 -17.04 22.18 -43.98
N GLY A 30 -16.98 20.85 -43.92
CA GLY A 30 -17.05 19.99 -45.12
C GLY A 30 -15.80 19.95 -45.98
N ASP A 31 -14.70 20.54 -45.53
CA ASP A 31 -13.42 20.59 -46.23
C ASP A 31 -12.66 19.28 -46.07
N PRO A 32 -12.41 18.51 -47.18
CA PRO A 32 -11.71 17.26 -47.12
C PRO A 32 -10.24 17.38 -46.64
N ASP A 33 -9.65 18.55 -46.70
CA ASP A 33 -8.28 18.80 -46.23
C ASP A 33 -8.22 19.09 -44.72
N GLN A 34 -9.38 19.15 -44.04
CA GLN A 34 -9.48 19.39 -42.59
C GLN A 34 -10.15 18.23 -41.84
N PRO A 35 -9.58 17.01 -41.86
CA PRO A 35 -10.14 15.86 -41.17
C PRO A 35 -9.93 15.96 -39.65
N ILE A 36 -10.92 15.51 -38.88
CA ILE A 36 -10.85 15.32 -37.43
C ILE A 36 -11.47 13.97 -37.05
N VAL A 37 -10.78 13.17 -36.27
CA VAL A 37 -11.33 11.97 -35.70
C VAL A 37 -12.24 12.37 -34.53
N THR A 38 -13.52 12.05 -34.62
CA THR A 38 -14.56 12.43 -33.65
C THR A 38 -15.02 11.28 -32.76
N GLY A 39 -14.72 10.03 -33.13
CA GLY A 39 -15.15 8.86 -32.37
C GLY A 39 -14.41 7.58 -32.77
N ARG A 40 -14.77 6.52 -32.09
CA ARG A 40 -14.30 5.14 -32.33
C ARG A 40 -15.46 4.20 -32.21
N THR A 41 -15.39 3.05 -32.90
CA THR A 41 -16.43 2.02 -32.81
C THR A 41 -15.82 0.64 -32.75
N PHE A 42 -16.54 -0.27 -32.12
CA PHE A 42 -16.25 -1.71 -32.19
C PHE A 42 -16.88 -2.29 -33.43
N HIS A 43 -16.31 -3.37 -33.95
CA HIS A 43 -16.81 -4.09 -35.11
C HIS A 43 -16.53 -5.60 -34.99
N ALA A 44 -16.87 -6.37 -36.01
CA ALA A 44 -16.84 -7.85 -35.97
C ALA A 44 -15.46 -8.45 -35.58
N THR A 45 -14.37 -7.80 -35.98
CA THR A 45 -12.99 -8.23 -35.64
C THR A 45 -12.35 -7.45 -34.53
N ASN A 46 -12.80 -6.23 -34.23
CA ASN A 46 -12.39 -5.40 -33.11
C ASN A 46 -13.53 -5.33 -32.08
N ARG A 47 -13.66 -6.38 -31.27
CA ARG A 47 -14.78 -6.56 -30.35
C ARG A 47 -14.59 -5.80 -29.04
N PRO A 48 -15.68 -5.45 -28.32
CA PRO A 48 -15.60 -4.93 -26.98
C PRO A 48 -14.91 -5.91 -26.01
N PRO A 49 -14.35 -5.44 -24.91
CA PRO A 49 -13.58 -6.27 -23.95
C PRO A 49 -14.41 -7.34 -23.23
N TYR A 50 -15.74 -7.25 -23.31
CA TYR A 50 -16.68 -8.23 -22.74
C TYR A 50 -17.82 -8.51 -23.72
N ASP A 51 -18.31 -9.75 -23.71
CA ASP A 51 -19.38 -10.17 -24.60
C ASP A 51 -20.72 -9.49 -24.28
N LEU A 52 -21.38 -8.96 -25.30
CA LEU A 52 -22.69 -8.37 -25.22
C LEU A 52 -23.75 -9.33 -25.84
N PRO A 53 -24.96 -9.42 -25.29
CA PRO A 53 -25.53 -8.64 -24.18
C PRO A 53 -25.25 -9.18 -22.76
N ALA A 54 -24.45 -10.23 -22.61
CA ALA A 54 -24.21 -10.89 -21.31
C ALA A 54 -23.70 -9.93 -20.22
N HIS A 55 -22.83 -8.98 -20.59
CA HIS A 55 -22.22 -8.02 -19.67
C HIS A 55 -22.70 -6.59 -19.92
N LYS A 56 -23.98 -6.39 -20.22
CA LYS A 56 -24.55 -5.07 -20.52
C LYS A 56 -24.54 -4.08 -19.36
N THR A 57 -24.35 -4.55 -18.14
CA THR A 57 -24.27 -3.75 -16.91
C THR A 57 -22.84 -3.29 -16.57
N ARG A 58 -21.85 -3.72 -17.35
CA ARG A 58 -20.44 -3.32 -17.14
C ARG A 58 -20.09 -2.03 -17.83
N THR A 59 -19.49 -1.11 -17.09
CA THR A 59 -18.76 0.04 -17.64
C THR A 59 -17.27 -0.21 -17.49
N VAL A 60 -16.49 -0.13 -18.58
CA VAL A 60 -15.10 -0.59 -18.63
C VAL A 60 -14.21 0.44 -19.31
N LEU A 61 -13.09 0.78 -18.66
CA LEU A 61 -11.93 1.39 -19.27
C LEU A 61 -10.79 0.36 -19.24
N ARG A 62 -10.56 -0.30 -20.37
CA ARG A 62 -9.51 -1.31 -20.52
C ARG A 62 -8.50 -0.87 -21.56
N THR A 63 -7.23 -0.95 -21.22
CA THR A 63 -6.11 -0.73 -22.13
C THR A 63 -5.50 -2.06 -22.57
N GLU A 64 -4.58 -2.03 -23.50
CA GLU A 64 -3.83 -3.18 -23.95
C GLU A 64 -2.34 -2.84 -23.93
N THR A 65 -1.51 -3.77 -23.47
CA THR A 65 -0.06 -3.60 -23.45
C THR A 65 0.47 -3.42 -24.88
N HIS A 66 1.22 -2.35 -25.13
CA HIS A 66 1.80 -2.10 -26.44
C HIS A 66 2.99 -3.02 -26.69
N GLN A 67 2.96 -3.74 -27.83
CA GLN A 67 4.02 -4.72 -28.22
C GLN A 67 4.27 -5.82 -27.18
N GLY A 68 3.24 -6.24 -26.45
CA GLY A 68 3.29 -7.30 -25.45
C GLY A 68 1.91 -7.81 -25.11
N GLU A 69 1.83 -8.72 -24.15
CA GLU A 69 0.58 -9.27 -23.64
C GLU A 69 0.18 -8.62 -22.32
N GLY A 70 -1.13 -8.50 -22.08
CA GLY A 70 -1.68 -7.98 -20.85
C GLY A 70 -2.45 -6.67 -21.00
N PHE A 71 -2.97 -6.15 -19.89
CA PHE A 71 -3.86 -4.97 -19.88
C PHE A 71 -3.89 -4.29 -18.53
N ASN A 72 -4.31 -3.03 -18.50
CA ASN A 72 -4.79 -2.38 -17.28
C ASN A 72 -6.29 -2.16 -17.41
N GLU A 73 -7.03 -2.22 -16.30
CA GLU A 73 -8.49 -2.11 -16.32
C GLU A 73 -9.04 -1.37 -15.10
N LEU A 74 -9.98 -0.46 -15.35
CA LEU A 74 -10.93 0.03 -14.36
C LEU A 74 -12.32 -0.38 -14.84
N ARG A 75 -13.01 -1.17 -14.03
CA ARG A 75 -14.33 -1.72 -14.35
C ARG A 75 -15.31 -1.44 -13.22
N PHE A 76 -16.54 -1.14 -13.60
CA PHE A 76 -17.70 -1.06 -12.72
C PHE A 76 -18.69 -2.14 -13.19
N GLU A 77 -19.17 -2.97 -12.28
CA GLU A 77 -20.27 -3.88 -12.47
C GLU A 77 -21.48 -3.36 -11.67
N ASP A 78 -22.61 -3.11 -12.35
CA ASP A 78 -23.82 -2.55 -11.76
C ASP A 78 -24.96 -3.57 -11.67
N GLN A 79 -24.69 -4.86 -11.91
CA GLN A 79 -25.67 -5.91 -11.71
C GLN A 79 -26.02 -6.04 -10.24
N ALA A 80 -27.31 -5.90 -9.88
CA ALA A 80 -27.79 -5.98 -8.50
C ALA A 80 -27.34 -7.26 -7.79
N GLY A 81 -26.68 -7.11 -6.64
CA GLY A 81 -26.10 -8.19 -5.84
C GLY A 81 -24.75 -8.70 -6.34
N GLN A 82 -24.16 -8.07 -7.36
CA GLN A 82 -22.84 -8.36 -7.91
C GLN A 82 -22.03 -7.07 -8.16
N GLU A 83 -22.45 -5.98 -7.54
CA GLU A 83 -21.82 -4.68 -7.71
C GLU A 83 -20.34 -4.73 -7.32
N GLU A 84 -19.47 -4.24 -8.21
CA GLU A 84 -18.03 -4.30 -8.03
C GLU A 84 -17.34 -3.09 -8.65
N ILE A 85 -16.30 -2.58 -7.98
CA ILE A 85 -15.26 -1.75 -8.59
C ILE A 85 -13.99 -2.58 -8.64
N TYR A 86 -13.54 -2.91 -9.85
CA TYR A 86 -12.35 -3.70 -10.10
C TYR A 86 -11.24 -2.83 -10.68
N LEU A 87 -10.06 -2.87 -10.06
CA LEU A 87 -8.86 -2.20 -10.52
C LEU A 87 -7.76 -3.24 -10.78
N HIS A 88 -7.26 -3.29 -12.00
CA HIS A 88 -6.18 -4.17 -12.41
C HIS A 88 -5.02 -3.37 -13.01
N GLY A 89 -3.83 -3.50 -12.42
CA GLY A 89 -2.57 -3.03 -12.95
C GLY A 89 -1.76 -4.20 -13.49
N GLN A 90 -1.39 -4.17 -14.76
CA GLN A 90 -0.61 -5.25 -15.38
C GLN A 90 0.76 -5.43 -14.74
N LYS A 91 1.34 -4.38 -14.21
CA LYS A 91 2.65 -4.41 -13.57
C LYS A 91 2.66 -3.66 -12.25
N ASP A 92 2.61 -2.35 -12.27
CA ASP A 92 2.76 -1.51 -11.11
C ASP A 92 1.50 -0.64 -10.89
N LEU A 93 1.13 -0.42 -9.64
CA LEU A 93 0.16 0.60 -9.24
C LEU A 93 0.86 1.62 -8.34
N ASN A 94 1.00 2.85 -8.82
CA ASN A 94 1.56 3.97 -8.07
C ASN A 94 0.45 4.95 -7.72
N ALA A 95 0.25 5.21 -6.43
CA ALA A 95 -0.70 6.20 -5.94
C ALA A 95 0.04 7.25 -5.12
N LEU A 96 -0.04 8.51 -5.55
CA LEU A 96 0.45 9.67 -4.81
C LEU A 96 -0.75 10.48 -4.32
N ILE A 97 -0.87 10.61 -3.01
CA ILE A 97 -1.95 11.36 -2.36
C ILE A 97 -1.32 12.52 -1.59
N GLU A 98 -1.68 13.75 -1.93
CA GLU A 98 -1.08 14.95 -1.36
C GLU A 98 -1.60 15.30 0.05
N ASN A 99 -2.68 14.67 0.50
CA ASN A 99 -3.25 14.90 1.82
C ASN A 99 -3.63 13.58 2.49
N ASP A 100 -4.88 13.21 2.53
CA ASP A 100 -5.38 12.10 3.35
C ASP A 100 -5.93 10.94 2.51
N VAL A 101 -5.80 9.72 3.02
CA VAL A 101 -6.53 8.54 2.56
C VAL A 101 -7.42 8.03 3.69
N VAL A 102 -8.71 7.90 3.42
CA VAL A 102 -9.69 7.36 4.37
C VAL A 102 -10.32 6.10 3.80
N TRP A 103 -10.23 5.00 4.53
CA TRP A 103 -10.90 3.75 4.20
C TRP A 103 -11.93 3.43 5.29
N HIS A 104 -13.18 3.22 4.89
CA HIS A 104 -14.22 2.67 5.75
C HIS A 104 -14.76 1.39 5.11
N ILE A 105 -14.29 0.26 5.60
CA ILE A 105 -14.66 -1.07 5.10
C ILE A 105 -15.63 -1.68 6.10
N LYS A 106 -16.88 -1.92 5.66
CA LYS A 106 -17.95 -2.37 6.53
C LYS A 106 -17.93 -3.88 6.84
N HIS A 107 -17.09 -4.63 6.12
CA HIS A 107 -16.98 -6.07 6.30
C HIS A 107 -15.48 -6.43 6.35
N ASP A 108 -14.97 -7.21 5.48
CA ASP A 108 -13.61 -7.74 5.55
C ASP A 108 -12.62 -6.98 4.66
N ALA A 109 -11.37 -6.91 5.07
CA ALA A 109 -10.25 -6.48 4.25
C ALA A 109 -9.20 -7.60 4.17
N HIS A 110 -8.88 -8.05 2.96
CA HIS A 110 -7.85 -9.05 2.71
C HIS A 110 -6.67 -8.42 1.98
N THR A 111 -5.47 -8.75 2.43
CA THR A 111 -4.23 -8.31 1.79
C THR A 111 -3.28 -9.48 1.68
N GLU A 112 -2.82 -9.81 0.48
CA GLU A 112 -1.79 -10.79 0.19
C GLU A 112 -0.63 -10.09 -0.52
N ILE A 113 0.59 -10.35 -0.07
CA ILE A 113 1.82 -9.76 -0.61
C ILE A 113 2.85 -10.87 -0.76
N ASP A 114 3.17 -11.19 -2.01
CA ASP A 114 4.04 -12.33 -2.34
C ASP A 114 5.51 -12.14 -1.97
N ASN A 115 5.94 -10.91 -1.79
CA ASN A 115 7.33 -10.60 -1.49
C ASN A 115 7.47 -9.81 -0.20
N GLU A 116 7.57 -8.51 -0.23
CA GLU A 116 7.92 -7.68 0.92
C GLU A 116 6.93 -6.54 1.12
N ARG A 117 6.63 -6.22 2.37
CA ARG A 117 5.89 -5.03 2.75
C ARG A 117 6.77 -4.11 3.59
N ILE A 118 7.00 -2.89 3.11
CA ILE A 118 7.70 -1.84 3.83
C ILE A 118 6.71 -0.73 4.20
N THR A 119 6.69 -0.32 5.47
CA THR A 119 5.82 0.77 5.95
C THR A 119 6.66 1.75 6.76
N ARG A 120 6.57 3.04 6.44
CA ARG A 120 7.20 4.13 7.19
C ARG A 120 6.14 5.12 7.65
N ILE A 121 6.02 5.29 8.96
CA ILE A 121 5.13 6.28 9.59
C ILE A 121 6.00 7.30 10.32
N LYS A 122 5.93 8.57 9.92
CA LYS A 122 6.81 9.62 10.43
C LYS A 122 6.36 10.17 11.80
N ALA A 123 5.16 9.86 12.22
CA ALA A 123 4.59 10.30 13.50
C ALA A 123 4.09 9.10 14.30
N ASN A 124 2.80 9.01 14.56
CA ASN A 124 2.21 7.98 15.40
C ASN A 124 1.50 6.90 14.56
N ASP A 125 1.63 5.66 14.99
CA ASP A 125 0.81 4.54 14.53
C ASP A 125 -0.13 4.12 15.65
N HIS A 126 -1.44 4.09 15.37
CA HIS A 126 -2.47 3.70 16.33
C HIS A 126 -3.23 2.49 15.79
N LEU A 127 -3.15 1.38 16.51
CA LEU A 127 -3.90 0.17 16.20
C LEU A 127 -4.81 -0.19 17.37
N THR A 128 -6.12 -0.28 17.12
CA THR A 128 -7.11 -0.82 18.06
C THR A 128 -7.73 -2.08 17.46
N VAL A 129 -7.67 -3.18 18.21
CA VAL A 129 -8.31 -4.45 17.86
C VAL A 129 -9.23 -4.82 19.02
N GLU A 130 -10.53 -4.82 18.76
CA GLU A 130 -11.55 -5.05 19.81
C GLU A 130 -11.70 -6.52 20.22
N SER A 131 -11.20 -7.45 19.43
CA SER A 131 -11.28 -8.88 19.71
C SER A 131 -9.87 -9.48 19.83
N GLU A 132 -9.38 -10.18 18.85
CA GLU A 132 -8.14 -10.94 18.90
C GLU A 132 -7.16 -10.49 17.82
N LYS A 133 -5.90 -10.35 18.17
CA LYS A 133 -4.79 -10.17 17.21
C LYS A 133 -3.93 -11.42 17.21
N ARG A 134 -3.68 -11.99 16.04
CA ARG A 134 -2.82 -13.15 15.82
C ARG A 134 -1.67 -12.78 14.89
N ASP A 135 -0.44 -13.00 15.35
CA ASP A 135 0.76 -12.87 14.54
C ASP A 135 1.45 -14.24 14.45
N HIS A 136 1.76 -14.70 13.25
CA HIS A 136 2.56 -15.90 13.01
C HIS A 136 3.77 -15.55 12.15
N ILE A 137 4.97 -15.74 12.69
CA ILE A 137 6.24 -15.40 12.04
C ILE A 137 7.09 -16.64 12.01
N THR A 138 7.46 -17.11 10.82
CA THR A 138 8.27 -18.32 10.64
C THR A 138 9.77 -18.09 10.81
N GLY A 139 10.21 -16.84 10.66
CA GLY A 139 11.60 -16.41 10.89
C GLY A 139 11.75 -15.63 12.19
N ASP A 140 12.67 -14.70 12.23
CA ASP A 140 12.94 -13.87 13.38
C ASP A 140 11.94 -12.73 13.53
N TYR A 141 11.54 -12.42 14.75
CA TYR A 141 10.80 -11.22 15.11
C TYR A 141 11.73 -10.25 15.83
N SER A 142 12.11 -9.16 15.16
CA SER A 142 12.98 -8.12 15.70
C SER A 142 12.16 -6.89 16.09
N LEU A 143 12.29 -6.45 17.35
CA LEU A 143 11.66 -5.25 17.86
C LEU A 143 12.72 -4.35 18.51
N THR A 144 12.86 -3.12 18.01
CA THR A 144 13.71 -2.09 18.60
C THR A 144 12.84 -0.91 19.05
N VAL A 145 12.97 -0.53 20.33
CA VAL A 145 12.27 0.62 20.91
C VAL A 145 13.30 1.48 21.62
N ASP A 146 13.56 2.69 21.10
CA ASP A 146 14.60 3.57 21.61
C ASP A 146 14.27 4.18 22.98
N ALA A 147 13.01 4.18 23.39
CA ALA A 147 12.56 4.70 24.68
C ALA A 147 12.05 3.57 25.57
N SER A 148 10.77 3.48 25.83
CA SER A 148 10.17 2.53 26.77
C SER A 148 9.13 1.66 26.07
N MET A 149 9.14 0.38 26.41
CA MET A 149 8.09 -0.56 26.06
C MET A 149 7.17 -0.81 27.26
N HIS A 150 5.88 -0.56 27.14
CA HIS A 150 4.88 -0.79 28.18
C HIS A 150 3.92 -1.91 27.74
N GLN A 151 3.80 -2.94 28.59
CA GLN A 151 2.83 -4.02 28.40
C GLN A 151 1.94 -4.14 29.62
N LYS A 152 0.62 -4.15 29.44
CA LYS A 152 -0.36 -4.40 30.47
C LYS A 152 -1.29 -5.51 30.01
N LEU A 153 -1.32 -6.60 30.75
CA LEU A 153 -2.12 -7.79 30.46
C LEU A 153 -3.16 -7.98 31.55
N GLY A 154 -4.40 -8.33 31.18
CA GLY A 154 -5.49 -8.55 32.12
C GLY A 154 -5.39 -9.88 32.86
N GLN A 155 -4.69 -10.87 32.30
CA GLN A 155 -4.63 -12.22 32.86
C GLN A 155 -3.20 -12.75 33.01
N ALA A 156 -2.52 -13.09 31.92
CA ALA A 156 -1.22 -13.75 31.99
C ALA A 156 -0.27 -13.34 30.86
N LEU A 157 1.02 -13.34 31.15
CA LEU A 157 2.10 -13.35 30.19
C LEU A 157 2.72 -14.75 30.18
N LEU A 158 2.59 -15.46 29.07
CA LEU A 158 3.20 -16.77 28.87
C LEU A 158 4.32 -16.65 27.85
N VAL A 159 5.54 -16.94 28.26
CA VAL A 159 6.73 -16.89 27.40
C VAL A 159 7.44 -18.22 27.46
N GLU A 160 7.63 -18.84 26.32
CA GLU A 160 8.39 -20.09 26.19
C GLU A 160 9.45 -19.94 25.11
N ALA A 161 10.67 -20.35 25.38
CA ALA A 161 11.74 -20.43 24.41
C ALA A 161 12.42 -21.81 24.51
N ARG A 162 12.71 -22.41 23.37
CA ARG A 162 13.34 -23.74 23.32
C ARG A 162 14.74 -23.75 23.90
N GLN A 163 15.50 -22.71 23.73
CA GLN A 163 16.91 -22.65 24.12
C GLN A 163 17.16 -21.70 25.31
N GLU A 164 16.80 -20.42 25.20
CA GLU A 164 17.18 -19.43 26.19
C GLU A 164 16.14 -18.30 26.28
N ILE A 165 15.85 -17.87 27.50
CA ILE A 165 15.21 -16.58 27.79
C ILE A 165 16.23 -15.73 28.52
N HIS A 166 16.75 -14.68 27.88
CA HIS A 166 17.75 -13.78 28.45
C HIS A 166 17.13 -12.43 28.79
N LEU A 167 17.06 -12.12 30.09
CA LEU A 167 16.62 -10.83 30.60
C LEU A 167 17.82 -10.08 31.15
N LYS A 168 18.19 -8.95 30.56
CA LYS A 168 19.34 -8.15 30.99
C LYS A 168 18.90 -6.70 31.21
N SER A 169 19.31 -6.13 32.33
CA SER A 169 19.19 -4.70 32.63
C SER A 169 20.53 -4.12 32.99
N GLY A 170 20.84 -2.87 32.58
CA GLY A 170 22.04 -2.19 32.96
C GLY A 170 22.04 -1.73 34.46
N ASN A 171 20.87 -1.67 35.09
CA ASN A 171 20.72 -1.18 36.44
C ASN A 171 19.95 -2.13 37.36
N LYS A 172 18.68 -2.41 37.10
CA LYS A 172 17.83 -3.16 38.03
C LYS A 172 16.81 -4.06 37.31
N ILE A 173 16.63 -5.28 37.84
CA ILE A 173 15.52 -6.16 37.50
C ILE A 173 14.69 -6.34 38.78
N VAL A 174 13.39 -6.08 38.72
CA VAL A 174 12.42 -6.30 39.78
C VAL A 174 11.45 -7.36 39.34
N LEU A 175 11.31 -8.42 40.13
CA LEU A 175 10.30 -9.45 39.97
C LEU A 175 9.42 -9.42 41.20
N GLU A 176 8.14 -9.12 41.05
CA GLU A 176 7.19 -8.97 42.15
C GLU A 176 5.98 -9.87 41.89
N ALA A 177 5.56 -10.60 42.90
CA ALA A 177 4.39 -11.46 42.84
C ALA A 177 3.57 -11.30 44.11
N GLY A 178 2.25 -11.24 44.01
CA GLY A 178 1.35 -11.06 45.15
C GLY A 178 1.23 -12.31 46.05
N ALA A 179 1.49 -13.48 45.52
CA ALA A 179 1.33 -14.76 46.25
C ALA A 179 2.59 -15.61 46.27
N GLU A 180 3.20 -15.88 45.13
CA GLU A 180 4.36 -16.79 45.04
C GLU A 180 5.29 -16.39 43.90
N LEU A 181 6.59 -16.46 44.17
CA LEU A 181 7.65 -16.43 43.17
C LEU A 181 8.43 -17.72 43.24
N THR A 182 8.46 -18.49 42.15
CA THR A 182 9.23 -19.73 42.07
C THR A 182 10.27 -19.68 40.94
N LEU A 183 11.54 -19.98 41.25
CA LEU A 183 12.64 -20.20 40.30
C LEU A 183 13.00 -21.69 40.40
N LYS A 184 12.81 -22.45 39.29
CA LYS A 184 12.94 -23.90 39.29
C LYS A 184 13.85 -24.39 38.15
N VAL A 185 14.72 -25.33 38.47
CA VAL A 185 15.60 -26.06 37.52
C VAL A 185 15.59 -27.52 37.90
N GLY A 186 14.96 -28.36 37.07
CA GLY A 186 14.81 -29.81 37.41
C GLY A 186 14.13 -30.03 38.77
N GLY A 187 14.81 -30.74 39.70
CA GLY A 187 14.32 -30.95 41.07
C GLY A 187 14.69 -29.87 42.08
N SER A 188 15.51 -28.88 41.69
CA SER A 188 15.96 -27.79 42.58
C SER A 188 15.12 -26.55 42.36
N PHE A 189 14.77 -25.83 43.43
CA PHE A 189 14.02 -24.58 43.33
C PHE A 189 14.27 -23.64 44.50
N VAL A 190 13.97 -22.33 44.22
CA VAL A 190 13.79 -21.30 45.21
C VAL A 190 12.34 -20.85 45.13
N LYS A 191 11.61 -20.91 46.22
CA LYS A 191 10.24 -20.44 46.35
C LYS A 191 10.16 -19.36 47.43
N ILE A 192 9.52 -18.26 47.13
CA ILE A 192 9.24 -17.18 48.03
C ILE A 192 7.73 -17.00 48.12
N ASP A 193 7.15 -17.15 49.30
CA ASP A 193 5.72 -16.97 49.56
C ASP A 193 5.52 -16.33 50.94
N PRO A 194 4.29 -16.02 51.39
CA PRO A 194 4.03 -15.42 52.69
C PRO A 194 4.50 -16.26 53.91
N SER A 195 4.77 -17.54 53.72
CA SER A 195 5.33 -18.39 54.81
C SER A 195 6.85 -18.28 54.92
N GLY A 196 7.52 -17.72 53.92
CA GLY A 196 8.96 -17.53 53.97
C GLY A 196 9.67 -17.89 52.68
N VAL A 197 10.98 -18.20 52.77
CA VAL A 197 11.81 -18.60 51.62
C VAL A 197 12.18 -20.07 51.79
N THR A 198 11.78 -20.87 50.79
CA THR A 198 12.10 -22.33 50.70
C THR A 198 13.19 -22.57 49.69
N LEU A 199 14.24 -23.21 50.07
CA LEU A 199 15.36 -23.62 49.21
C LEU A 199 15.45 -25.16 49.21
N VAL A 200 15.36 -25.77 48.06
CA VAL A 200 15.42 -27.24 47.88
C VAL A 200 16.41 -27.59 46.79
N GLY A 201 17.26 -28.56 47.04
CA GLY A 201 18.23 -29.10 46.11
C GLY A 201 19.13 -30.15 46.77
N PRO A 202 19.91 -30.96 46.02
CA PRO A 202 20.83 -31.96 46.56
C PRO A 202 21.90 -31.34 47.45
N SER A 203 22.25 -30.08 47.25
CA SER A 203 23.23 -29.32 48.03
C SER A 203 22.88 -27.83 48.02
N ILE A 204 22.93 -27.17 49.17
CA ILE A 204 22.80 -25.75 49.32
C ILE A 204 24.14 -25.15 49.72
N LYS A 205 24.72 -24.34 48.84
CA LYS A 205 26.00 -23.67 49.10
C LYS A 205 25.73 -22.20 49.42
N MET A 206 26.02 -21.80 50.62
CA MET A 206 25.88 -20.41 51.09
C MET A 206 27.27 -19.82 51.36
N ASN A 207 27.62 -18.72 50.71
CA ASN A 207 28.91 -18.03 50.87
C ASN A 207 30.17 -18.93 50.70
N SER A 208 30.07 -19.95 49.83
CA SER A 208 31.13 -20.96 49.64
C SER A 208 31.94 -20.75 48.36
N GLY A 209 31.80 -19.60 47.70
CA GLY A 209 32.37 -19.35 46.38
C GLY A 209 31.59 -20.03 45.24
N GLY A 210 32.00 -19.81 44.02
CA GLY A 210 31.39 -20.32 42.79
C GLY A 210 31.39 -19.31 41.66
N SER A 211 30.98 -19.71 40.46
CA SER A 211 30.80 -18.79 39.35
C SER A 211 29.34 -18.81 38.89
N PRO A 212 28.76 -17.66 38.48
CA PRO A 212 27.44 -17.62 37.89
C PRO A 212 27.43 -18.34 36.53
N GLY A 213 26.28 -18.84 36.14
CA GLY A 213 26.04 -19.26 34.76
C GLY A 213 26.05 -18.09 33.81
N PHE A 214 26.38 -18.36 32.57
CA PHE A 214 26.34 -17.36 31.49
C PHE A 214 25.35 -17.84 30.42
N GLY A 215 24.55 -16.92 29.90
CA GLY A 215 23.74 -17.12 28.70
C GLY A 215 24.48 -16.63 27.45
N SER A 216 23.99 -16.96 26.26
CA SER A 216 24.47 -16.41 24.98
C SER A 216 24.16 -14.93 24.83
N GLY A 217 23.04 -14.50 25.39
CA GLY A 217 22.61 -13.11 25.41
C GLY A 217 22.59 -12.48 24.02
N TRP A 218 22.95 -11.22 23.95
CA TRP A 218 22.99 -10.43 22.71
C TRP A 218 24.28 -10.61 21.89
N ALA A 219 25.03 -11.68 22.06
CA ALA A 219 26.32 -11.91 21.40
C ALA A 219 26.22 -11.92 19.86
N GLY A 220 26.18 -10.75 19.25
CA GLY A 220 26.13 -10.55 17.80
C GLY A 220 24.75 -10.60 17.15
N HIS A 221 23.67 -10.84 17.90
CA HIS A 221 22.30 -10.91 17.40
C HIS A 221 21.51 -9.63 17.75
N MET A 222 21.88 -8.50 17.14
CA MET A 222 21.08 -7.28 17.26
C MET A 222 19.80 -7.40 16.41
N PRO A 223 18.68 -6.81 16.85
CA PRO A 223 17.48 -6.74 16.01
C PRO A 223 17.79 -6.08 14.67
N THR A 224 17.32 -6.66 13.58
CA THR A 224 17.45 -6.08 12.25
C THR A 224 16.51 -4.88 12.13
N LEU A 225 17.01 -3.75 11.62
CA LEU A 225 16.19 -2.59 11.33
C LEU A 225 15.33 -2.82 10.07
N PRO A 226 14.13 -2.23 9.99
CA PRO A 226 13.31 -2.31 8.79
C PRO A 226 13.98 -1.61 7.61
N GLY A 227 13.66 -2.05 6.39
CA GLY A 227 14.09 -1.42 5.15
C GLY A 227 13.48 -0.02 4.95
N ASP A 228 14.03 0.73 4.00
CA ASP A 228 13.53 2.05 3.63
C ASP A 228 12.42 1.97 2.58
N VAL A 229 11.44 2.90 2.69
CA VAL A 229 10.34 3.05 1.73
C VAL A 229 10.82 3.84 0.53
N GLU A 230 10.62 3.30 -0.68
CA GLU A 230 10.83 4.04 -1.92
C GLU A 230 9.75 5.13 -2.08
N ILE A 231 10.18 6.37 -2.32
CA ILE A 231 9.29 7.52 -2.50
C ILE A 231 9.05 7.74 -3.99
N ILE A 232 7.78 7.67 -4.40
CA ILE A 232 7.35 7.97 -5.76
C ILE A 232 7.37 9.48 -5.96
N ALA A 233 8.17 9.94 -6.94
CA ALA A 233 8.15 11.33 -7.33
C ALA A 233 7.00 11.58 -8.34
N PRO A 234 6.30 12.74 -8.27
CA PRO A 234 5.31 13.09 -9.25
C PRO A 234 5.93 13.20 -10.65
N PRO A 235 5.21 12.80 -11.72
CA PRO A 235 5.72 12.88 -13.08
C PRO A 235 5.99 14.35 -13.46
N LYS A 236 7.15 14.60 -14.08
CA LYS A 236 7.47 15.93 -14.59
C LYS A 236 6.62 16.21 -15.82
N LEU A 237 5.83 17.28 -15.79
CA LEU A 237 5.13 17.75 -16.98
C LEU A 237 6.14 18.21 -18.05
N PRO A 238 5.90 17.91 -19.33
CA PRO A 238 6.73 18.42 -20.41
C PRO A 238 6.68 19.94 -20.42
N LYS A 239 7.82 20.58 -20.65
CA LYS A 239 7.87 22.03 -20.85
C LYS A 239 7.13 22.36 -22.14
N ILE A 240 6.12 23.24 -22.06
CA ILE A 240 5.50 23.80 -23.26
C ILE A 240 6.53 24.71 -23.91
N PRO A 241 6.94 24.50 -25.19
CA PRO A 241 7.71 25.49 -25.90
C PRO A 241 6.87 26.81 -25.94
N PRO A 242 7.52 27.96 -25.82
CA PRO A 242 6.81 29.24 -25.98
C PRO A 242 6.09 29.24 -27.32
N LEU A 243 4.84 29.72 -27.35
CA LEU A 243 4.11 29.90 -28.60
C LEU A 243 4.95 30.82 -29.49
N GLU A 244 5.37 30.32 -30.65
CA GLU A 244 6.17 31.10 -31.60
C GLU A 244 5.41 32.34 -32.11
N LYS A 245 4.07 32.32 -32.01
CA LYS A 245 3.22 33.48 -32.33
C LYS A 245 2.25 33.75 -31.17
N PRO A 246 2.19 34.95 -30.65
CA PRO A 246 1.18 35.34 -29.65
C PRO A 246 -0.22 35.20 -30.26
N VAL A 247 -1.16 34.66 -29.45
CA VAL A 247 -2.55 34.58 -29.84
C VAL A 247 -3.07 36.01 -30.13
N CYS A 248 -3.52 36.24 -31.34
CA CYS A 248 -4.10 37.54 -31.72
C CYS A 248 -5.44 37.76 -30.99
N ILE A 249 -5.43 38.49 -29.87
CA ILE A 249 -6.63 38.77 -29.08
C ILE A 249 -7.70 39.50 -29.93
N PRO A 250 -7.38 40.49 -30.79
CA PRO A 250 -8.34 41.08 -31.70
C PRO A 250 -8.96 40.09 -32.70
N CYS A 251 -8.14 39.08 -33.17
CA CYS A 251 -8.65 38.04 -34.05
C CYS A 251 -9.62 37.10 -33.33
N LEU A 252 -9.32 36.80 -32.05
CA LEU A 252 -10.18 35.99 -31.19
C LEU A 252 -11.54 36.68 -30.96
N LEU A 253 -11.54 37.97 -30.61
CA LEU A 253 -12.73 38.75 -30.37
C LEU A 253 -13.59 38.90 -31.63
N ARG A 254 -12.96 39.04 -32.81
CA ARG A 254 -13.63 39.09 -34.09
C ARG A 254 -14.31 37.79 -34.48
N ALA A 255 -13.61 36.66 -34.30
CA ALA A 255 -14.15 35.32 -34.52
C ALA A 255 -15.34 35.02 -33.57
N MET A 256 -15.24 35.42 -32.30
CA MET A 256 -16.33 35.27 -31.33
C MET A 256 -17.55 36.12 -31.73
N ALA A 257 -17.33 37.34 -32.24
CA ALA A 257 -18.41 38.25 -32.68
C ALA A 257 -19.10 37.75 -33.97
N GLN A 258 -18.40 36.96 -34.79
CA GLN A 258 -18.90 36.37 -36.03
C GLN A 258 -19.47 34.95 -35.85
N GLY A 259 -19.36 34.39 -34.62
CA GLY A 259 -19.80 33.00 -34.33
C GLY A 259 -18.87 31.93 -34.88
N ASP A 260 -17.66 32.30 -35.31
CA ASP A 260 -16.68 31.35 -35.84
C ASP A 260 -16.02 30.55 -34.70
N ALA A 261 -16.07 29.23 -34.76
CA ALA A 261 -15.51 28.34 -33.75
C ALA A 261 -13.99 28.13 -33.87
N LEU A 262 -13.32 28.68 -34.90
CA LEU A 262 -11.90 28.49 -35.20
C LEU A 262 -11.22 29.79 -35.62
N ILE A 263 -10.08 30.09 -35.00
CA ILE A 263 -9.20 31.18 -35.39
C ILE A 263 -8.11 30.62 -36.25
N GLN A 264 -8.03 30.97 -37.52
CA GLN A 264 -6.86 30.76 -38.34
C GLN A 264 -5.77 31.74 -37.93
N GLY A 265 -4.64 31.23 -37.43
CA GLY A 265 -3.44 32.06 -37.25
C GLY A 265 -2.81 32.32 -38.62
N GLU A 266 -2.69 33.58 -39.04
CA GLU A 266 -1.81 33.97 -40.13
C GLU A 266 -0.32 33.81 -39.78
#